data_4b8f009a24f35b4fcc70bcff9209a9b9
#
_entry.id   4b8f009a24f35b4fcc70bcff9209a9b9
#
_cell.length_a   1.000
_cell.length_b   1.000
_cell.length_c   1.000
_cell.angle_alpha   90.00
_cell.angle_beta   90.00
_cell.angle_gamma   90.00
#
_symmetry.space_group_name_H-M   'P 1'
#
loop_
_entity.id
_entity.type
_entity.pdbx_description
1 polymer ?
#
loop_
_entity_poly.entity_id
_entity_poly.type
_entity_poly.pdbx_seq_one_letter_code
_entity_poly.pdbx_strand_id
1 'polypeptide(L)'
;MKKVYFFVLCSFFFSSCAKSEWQLVWNDEFDGETLNTAYWNVEDNARGGGNAELQYYAPKNVTIERHPVTGESCLVLNAQREDYKNRPCTSARLNTQDKATVEYGKVEARIAFPHTADGLWPAFWMLGNNLAHDLGNNDDVDTRAAKLAEQGLVVWPKCGEIDICEMGHHTGIELGIQDRYFNGACHWGESFNNGAYPNYGQFNTSKYPVQGDFHLFTLIWTEDTIAMYLDRDQYPDVAPYFQLSLRGKEVNEPGHYFNHPFYLVLNLSVGGFFPDMPAAEKYPEVIPSDDPSFLKVTALPEDGTPVKMYVDYIRVYKKRG
;
A
#
# COMPACT_ATOMS: atom_id res chain seq x y z
N MET A 1 7.23 60.45 -49.48
CA MET A 1 6.54 59.40 -48.69
C MET A 1 7.45 58.17 -48.62
N LYS A 2 8.11 57.97 -47.43
CA LYS A 2 8.99 56.80 -47.22
C LYS A 2 8.16 55.71 -46.60
N LYS A 3 8.06 54.53 -47.28
CA LYS A 3 7.41 53.31 -46.74
C LYS A 3 8.39 52.66 -45.75
N VAL A 4 7.94 52.51 -44.50
CA VAL A 4 8.63 51.71 -43.47
C VAL A 4 8.03 50.32 -43.50
N TYR A 5 8.85 49.31 -43.76
CA TYR A 5 8.48 47.92 -43.66
C TYR A 5 8.82 47.38 -42.26
N PHE A 6 7.79 46.98 -41.50
CA PHE A 6 7.96 46.30 -40.24
C PHE A 6 8.14 44.81 -40.52
N PHE A 7 9.34 44.32 -40.23
CA PHE A 7 9.59 42.87 -40.19
C PHE A 7 9.16 42.33 -38.85
N VAL A 8 8.11 41.54 -38.78
CA VAL A 8 7.71 40.77 -37.60
C VAL A 8 8.53 39.49 -37.61
N LEU A 9 9.49 39.40 -36.69
CA LEU A 9 10.29 38.20 -36.43
C LEU A 9 9.44 37.25 -35.57
N CYS A 10 8.77 36.25 -36.19
CA CYS A 10 8.14 35.15 -35.49
C CYS A 10 9.23 34.21 -34.96
N SER A 11 9.57 34.35 -33.67
CA SER A 11 10.41 33.38 -32.96
C SER A 11 9.59 32.13 -32.71
N PHE A 12 9.81 31.09 -33.50
CA PHE A 12 9.32 29.75 -33.18
C PHE A 12 10.12 29.20 -32.00
N PHE A 13 9.53 29.22 -30.82
CA PHE A 13 10.02 28.42 -29.69
C PHE A 13 9.74 26.94 -30.01
N PHE A 14 10.74 26.23 -30.50
CA PHE A 14 10.74 24.79 -30.47
C PHE A 14 10.88 24.35 -29.00
N SER A 15 9.75 24.10 -28.34
CA SER A 15 9.74 23.39 -27.08
C SER A 15 10.25 21.97 -27.35
N SER A 16 11.52 21.72 -27.08
CA SER A 16 12.07 20.38 -27.05
C SER A 16 11.36 19.60 -25.94
N CYS A 17 10.34 18.82 -26.30
CA CYS A 17 9.74 17.87 -25.39
C CYS A 17 10.79 16.81 -25.09
N ALA A 18 11.58 17.01 -24.04
CA ALA A 18 12.51 15.99 -23.55
C ALA A 18 11.67 14.74 -23.25
N LYS A 19 11.95 13.63 -23.96
CA LYS A 19 11.25 12.37 -23.70
C LYS A 19 11.47 12.02 -22.22
N SER A 20 10.38 11.77 -21.50
CA SER A 20 10.45 11.31 -20.13
C SER A 20 11.41 10.12 -20.01
N GLU A 21 12.26 10.11 -18.99
CA GLU A 21 13.14 8.99 -18.65
C GLU A 21 12.35 7.70 -18.37
N TRP A 22 11.06 7.84 -18.04
CA TRP A 22 10.14 6.79 -17.67
C TRP A 22 9.15 6.46 -18.78
N GLN A 23 8.89 5.18 -19.01
CA GLN A 23 7.85 4.67 -19.91
C GLN A 23 6.79 3.94 -19.10
N LEU A 24 5.53 4.34 -19.22
CA LEU A 24 4.39 3.64 -18.65
C LEU A 24 4.31 2.22 -19.26
N VAL A 25 4.26 1.20 -18.41
CA VAL A 25 4.21 -0.21 -18.81
C VAL A 25 2.96 -0.92 -18.31
N TRP A 26 2.35 -0.45 -17.23
CA TRP A 26 1.09 -0.93 -16.69
C TRP A 26 0.40 0.17 -15.90
N ASN A 27 -0.92 0.18 -15.90
CA ASN A 27 -1.73 1.07 -15.08
C ASN A 27 -3.13 0.49 -14.84
N ASP A 28 -3.77 0.97 -13.77
CA ASP A 28 -5.21 0.91 -13.57
C ASP A 28 -5.67 2.31 -13.13
N GLU A 29 -6.51 2.92 -13.95
CA GLU A 29 -7.07 4.26 -13.73
C GLU A 29 -8.45 4.18 -13.05
N PHE A 30 -8.93 2.97 -12.75
CA PHE A 30 -10.22 2.70 -12.10
C PHE A 30 -11.41 3.44 -12.73
N ASP A 31 -11.36 3.64 -14.03
CA ASP A 31 -12.38 4.37 -14.82
C ASP A 31 -13.54 3.50 -15.32
N GLY A 32 -13.49 2.19 -15.02
CA GLY A 32 -14.56 1.22 -15.31
C GLY A 32 -15.74 1.34 -14.34
N GLU A 33 -16.81 0.55 -14.62
CA GLU A 33 -17.97 0.44 -13.70
C GLU A 33 -17.72 -0.54 -12.55
N THR A 34 -16.76 -1.44 -12.70
CA THR A 34 -16.41 -2.49 -11.74
C THR A 34 -14.91 -2.70 -11.72
N LEU A 35 -14.42 -3.28 -10.63
CA LEU A 35 -13.02 -3.66 -10.48
C LEU A 35 -12.59 -4.62 -11.60
N ASN A 36 -11.42 -4.36 -12.19
CA ASN A 36 -10.84 -5.25 -13.20
C ASN A 36 -10.23 -6.51 -12.54
N THR A 37 -11.00 -7.57 -12.49
CA THR A 37 -10.58 -8.84 -11.89
C THR A 37 -9.46 -9.57 -12.65
N ALA A 38 -9.10 -9.12 -13.87
CA ALA A 38 -7.89 -9.60 -14.56
C ALA A 38 -6.60 -9.13 -13.88
N TYR A 39 -6.65 -8.02 -13.13
CA TYR A 39 -5.50 -7.47 -12.41
C TYR A 39 -5.58 -7.71 -10.91
N TRP A 40 -6.79 -7.80 -10.33
CA TRP A 40 -6.98 -7.79 -8.88
C TRP A 40 -7.58 -9.08 -8.34
N ASN A 41 -7.04 -9.53 -7.22
CA ASN A 41 -7.65 -10.49 -6.30
C ASN A 41 -8.23 -9.72 -5.12
N VAL A 42 -9.47 -10.01 -4.75
CA VAL A 42 -10.11 -9.41 -3.57
C VAL A 42 -10.17 -10.46 -2.46
N GLU A 43 -9.73 -10.10 -1.26
CA GLU A 43 -9.71 -11.01 -0.13
C GLU A 43 -11.12 -11.17 0.49
N ASP A 44 -11.43 -12.40 0.93
CA ASP A 44 -12.66 -12.80 1.62
C ASP A 44 -12.27 -13.64 2.84
N ASN A 45 -11.83 -13.00 3.91
CA ASN A 45 -11.33 -13.68 5.10
C ASN A 45 -11.28 -12.77 6.34
N ALA A 46 -11.04 -13.40 7.51
CA ALA A 46 -10.88 -12.76 8.82
C ALA A 46 -9.59 -13.20 9.52
N ARG A 47 -8.48 -13.27 8.79
CA ARG A 47 -7.20 -13.79 9.32
C ARG A 47 -6.40 -12.75 10.10
N GLY A 48 -6.90 -11.52 10.24
CA GLY A 48 -6.25 -10.43 10.98
C GLY A 48 -4.92 -9.98 10.39
N GLY A 49 -4.68 -10.19 9.08
CA GLY A 49 -3.49 -9.75 8.34
C GLY A 49 -2.15 -10.22 8.92
N GLY A 50 -2.15 -11.13 9.90
CA GLY A 50 -0.95 -11.48 10.68
C GLY A 50 -0.68 -10.54 11.85
N ASN A 51 -1.47 -9.49 12.05
CA ASN A 51 -1.25 -8.38 12.99
C ASN A 51 -2.37 -8.25 14.04
N ALA A 52 -3.17 -9.30 14.27
CA ALA A 52 -4.30 -9.30 15.19
C ALA A 52 -5.35 -8.21 14.89
N GLU A 53 -5.57 -7.94 13.60
CA GLU A 53 -6.56 -6.99 13.11
C GLU A 53 -7.99 -7.46 13.40
N LEU A 54 -8.94 -6.53 13.48
CA LEU A 54 -10.29 -6.79 14.00
C LEU A 54 -11.34 -7.07 12.93
N GLN A 55 -11.13 -6.64 11.69
CA GLN A 55 -12.11 -6.70 10.61
C GLN A 55 -12.23 -8.08 9.97
N TYR A 56 -13.35 -8.26 9.25
CA TYR A 56 -13.48 -9.19 8.16
C TYR A 56 -13.21 -8.46 6.83
N TYR A 57 -12.25 -8.92 6.03
CA TYR A 57 -12.08 -8.45 4.66
C TYR A 57 -13.16 -9.07 3.79
N ALA A 58 -14.06 -8.26 3.23
CA ALA A 58 -15.21 -8.72 2.47
C ALA A 58 -15.23 -8.10 1.06
N PRO A 59 -15.47 -8.90 0.00
CA PRO A 59 -15.48 -8.39 -1.38
C PRO A 59 -16.46 -7.24 -1.62
N LYS A 60 -17.57 -7.20 -0.90
CA LYS A 60 -18.57 -6.11 -0.97
C LYS A 60 -18.02 -4.74 -0.56
N ASN A 61 -16.90 -4.70 0.16
CA ASN A 61 -16.25 -3.48 0.62
C ASN A 61 -15.27 -2.89 -0.42
N VAL A 62 -15.12 -3.54 -1.58
CA VAL A 62 -14.34 -3.03 -2.72
C VAL A 62 -15.31 -2.58 -3.79
N THR A 63 -15.31 -1.27 -4.09
CA THR A 63 -16.22 -0.66 -5.06
C THR A 63 -15.47 0.26 -6.03
N ILE A 64 -16.08 0.59 -7.16
CA ILE A 64 -15.65 1.70 -8.02
C ILE A 64 -16.70 2.81 -7.84
N GLU A 65 -16.25 3.98 -7.40
CA GLU A 65 -17.13 5.12 -7.13
C GLU A 65 -16.51 6.42 -7.60
N ARG A 66 -17.34 7.45 -7.74
CA ARG A 66 -16.83 8.81 -7.99
C ARG A 66 -16.46 9.47 -6.67
N HIS A 67 -15.27 10.06 -6.63
CA HIS A 67 -14.88 10.86 -5.47
C HIS A 67 -15.83 12.06 -5.30
N PRO A 68 -16.39 12.30 -4.10
CA PRO A 68 -17.48 13.25 -3.92
C PRO A 68 -17.10 14.72 -4.19
N VAL A 69 -15.82 15.08 -4.11
CA VAL A 69 -15.34 16.45 -4.31
C VAL A 69 -14.79 16.65 -5.71
N THR A 70 -13.91 15.75 -6.18
CA THR A 70 -13.22 15.92 -7.46
C THR A 70 -13.98 15.34 -8.64
N GLY A 71 -14.89 14.38 -8.39
CA GLY A 71 -15.68 13.70 -9.42
C GLY A 71 -14.91 12.62 -10.20
N GLU A 72 -13.65 12.39 -9.88
CA GLU A 72 -12.82 11.32 -10.46
C GLU A 72 -13.38 9.95 -10.11
N SER A 73 -13.29 8.99 -11.04
CA SER A 73 -13.61 7.59 -10.78
C SER A 73 -12.48 6.97 -10.00
N CYS A 74 -12.79 6.26 -8.92
CA CYS A 74 -11.79 5.72 -8.02
C CYS A 74 -12.12 4.28 -7.63
N LEU A 75 -11.09 3.48 -7.38
CA LEU A 75 -11.20 2.33 -6.50
C LEU A 75 -11.46 2.82 -5.08
N VAL A 76 -12.45 2.23 -4.40
CA VAL A 76 -12.80 2.59 -3.03
C VAL A 76 -12.73 1.36 -2.13
N LEU A 77 -11.96 1.49 -1.06
CA LEU A 77 -11.93 0.53 0.04
C LEU A 77 -12.80 1.10 1.16
N ASN A 78 -13.85 0.35 1.51
CA ASN A 78 -14.82 0.74 2.54
C ASN A 78 -14.53 0.00 3.85
N ALA A 79 -14.50 0.70 4.99
CA ALA A 79 -14.47 0.10 6.32
C ALA A 79 -15.70 0.57 7.11
N GLN A 80 -16.42 -0.34 7.77
CA GLN A 80 -17.64 0.01 8.49
C GLN A 80 -17.91 -0.91 9.67
N ARG A 81 -18.62 -0.36 10.67
CA ARG A 81 -19.19 -1.16 11.76
C ARG A 81 -20.37 -1.95 11.23
N GLU A 82 -20.27 -3.26 11.33
CA GLU A 82 -21.38 -4.19 11.07
C GLU A 82 -21.02 -5.57 11.61
N ASP A 83 -21.95 -6.23 12.23
CA ASP A 83 -21.79 -7.63 12.60
C ASP A 83 -21.80 -8.49 11.31
N TYR A 84 -20.64 -8.98 10.95
CA TYR A 84 -20.48 -9.76 9.73
C TYR A 84 -19.69 -11.04 10.00
N LYS A 85 -20.37 -12.19 9.80
CA LYS A 85 -19.79 -13.49 10.15
C LYS A 85 -19.36 -13.47 11.64
N ASN A 86 -18.11 -13.51 11.93
CA ASN A 86 -17.56 -13.56 13.28
C ASN A 86 -16.71 -12.33 13.62
N ARG A 87 -17.01 -11.18 13.01
CA ARG A 87 -16.30 -9.90 13.22
C ARG A 87 -17.26 -8.74 13.42
N PRO A 88 -16.85 -7.73 14.23
CA PRO A 88 -17.67 -6.56 14.54
C PRO A 88 -17.59 -5.46 13.48
N CYS A 89 -16.76 -5.64 12.48
CA CYS A 89 -16.61 -4.72 11.36
C CYS A 89 -16.14 -5.44 10.10
N THR A 90 -16.41 -4.81 8.96
CA THR A 90 -15.87 -5.24 7.67
C THR A 90 -14.94 -4.19 7.10
N SER A 91 -14.04 -4.63 6.24
CA SER A 91 -13.15 -3.76 5.48
C SER A 91 -12.73 -4.43 4.16
N ALA A 92 -11.74 -3.84 3.49
CA ALA A 92 -11.25 -4.28 2.20
C ALA A 92 -9.75 -4.51 2.18
N ARG A 93 -9.32 -5.58 1.49
CA ARG A 93 -7.95 -5.83 1.05
C ARG A 93 -7.96 -6.48 -0.32
N LEU A 94 -7.10 -6.00 -1.21
CA LEU A 94 -6.95 -6.55 -2.55
C LEU A 94 -5.49 -6.50 -2.98
N ASN A 95 -5.12 -7.39 -3.92
CA ASN A 95 -3.76 -7.52 -4.37
C ASN A 95 -3.68 -7.95 -5.84
N THR A 96 -2.48 -7.84 -6.43
CA THR A 96 -2.23 -8.23 -7.83
C THR A 96 -1.40 -9.51 -7.97
N GLN A 97 -1.32 -10.36 -6.94
CA GLN A 97 -0.54 -11.60 -6.96
C GLN A 97 -0.89 -12.46 -8.17
N ASP A 98 0.11 -12.96 -8.88
CA ASP A 98 0.01 -13.79 -10.10
C ASP A 98 -0.73 -13.15 -11.29
N LYS A 99 -1.02 -11.83 -11.21
CA LYS A 99 -1.74 -11.09 -12.26
C LYS A 99 -0.94 -9.90 -12.80
N ALA A 100 -0.45 -9.02 -11.92
CA ALA A 100 0.38 -7.90 -12.29
C ALA A 100 1.50 -7.71 -11.27
N THR A 101 2.74 -7.77 -11.73
CA THR A 101 3.92 -7.69 -10.88
C THR A 101 4.91 -6.64 -11.37
N VAL A 102 5.72 -6.17 -10.44
CA VAL A 102 6.77 -5.19 -10.67
C VAL A 102 8.10 -5.75 -10.17
N GLU A 103 9.14 -5.67 -10.97
CA GLU A 103 10.52 -5.86 -10.57
C GLU A 103 11.30 -4.67 -11.08
N TYR A 104 11.81 -3.82 -10.20
CA TYR A 104 12.42 -2.54 -10.51
C TYR A 104 11.51 -1.58 -11.31
N GLY A 105 11.77 -0.30 -11.24
CA GLY A 105 11.04 0.74 -11.95
C GLY A 105 10.51 1.82 -11.03
N LYS A 106 9.48 2.50 -11.49
CA LYS A 106 8.76 3.51 -10.73
C LYS A 106 7.30 3.08 -10.58
N VAL A 107 6.79 3.08 -9.35
CA VAL A 107 5.37 2.87 -9.05
C VAL A 107 4.81 4.16 -8.48
N GLU A 108 3.70 4.59 -9.00
CA GLU A 108 2.95 5.76 -8.54
C GLU A 108 1.52 5.37 -8.20
N ALA A 109 1.05 5.79 -7.03
CA ALA A 109 -0.36 5.70 -6.67
C ALA A 109 -0.85 7.04 -6.15
N ARG A 110 -1.98 7.53 -6.67
CA ARG A 110 -2.65 8.72 -6.18
C ARG A 110 -3.79 8.31 -5.28
N ILE A 111 -3.63 8.57 -3.97
CA ILE A 111 -4.50 8.03 -2.92
C ILE A 111 -4.99 9.16 -2.02
N ALA A 112 -6.28 9.15 -1.69
CA ALA A 112 -6.84 9.89 -0.57
C ALA A 112 -7.09 8.91 0.58
N PHE A 113 -6.19 8.92 1.56
CA PHE A 113 -6.35 8.15 2.77
C PHE A 113 -7.48 8.76 3.64
N PRO A 114 -8.29 7.95 4.30
CA PRO A 114 -9.29 8.46 5.23
C PRO A 114 -8.62 9.10 6.45
N HIS A 115 -9.40 9.91 7.20
CA HIS A 115 -8.99 10.27 8.55
C HIS A 115 -8.93 9.00 9.40
N THR A 116 -7.72 8.59 9.77
CA THR A 116 -7.50 7.33 10.49
C THR A 116 -8.06 7.38 11.90
N ALA A 117 -8.18 8.59 12.48
CA ALA A 117 -8.56 8.77 13.87
C ALA A 117 -7.95 7.65 14.74
N ASP A 118 -8.72 7.06 15.64
CA ASP A 118 -8.20 5.95 16.43
C ASP A 118 -8.68 4.62 15.82
N GLY A 119 -7.75 3.85 15.25
CA GLY A 119 -7.94 2.45 14.92
C GLY A 119 -8.04 2.09 13.44
N LEU A 120 -7.96 3.03 12.50
CA LEU A 120 -7.77 2.68 11.08
C LEU A 120 -6.28 2.62 10.72
N TRP A 121 -5.96 1.65 9.87
CA TRP A 121 -4.62 1.42 9.34
C TRP A 121 -4.67 1.17 7.84
N PRO A 122 -4.76 2.24 7.03
CA PRO A 122 -4.64 2.14 5.58
C PRO A 122 -3.19 1.94 5.16
N ALA A 123 -2.98 1.10 4.12
CA ALA A 123 -1.67 0.82 3.56
C ALA A 123 -1.70 0.65 2.03
N PHE A 124 -0.62 1.10 1.40
CA PHE A 124 -0.22 0.81 0.04
C PHE A 124 1.19 0.22 0.04
N TRP A 125 1.34 -1.02 -0.40
CA TRP A 125 2.52 -1.82 -0.20
C TRP A 125 2.68 -2.95 -1.21
N MET A 126 3.73 -3.74 -1.11
CA MET A 126 4.07 -4.81 -2.04
C MET A 126 4.65 -6.03 -1.30
N LEU A 127 4.38 -7.21 -1.84
CA LEU A 127 4.98 -8.48 -1.41
C LEU A 127 5.61 -9.21 -2.58
N GLY A 128 6.68 -9.98 -2.31
CA GLY A 128 7.29 -10.83 -3.32
C GLY A 128 6.30 -11.84 -3.89
N ASN A 129 6.24 -11.95 -5.22
CA ASN A 129 5.25 -12.80 -5.92
C ASN A 129 5.49 -14.30 -5.70
N ASN A 130 6.63 -14.67 -5.14
CA ASN A 130 6.94 -16.02 -4.68
C ASN A 130 6.39 -16.34 -3.28
N LEU A 131 5.64 -15.43 -2.65
CA LEU A 131 4.94 -15.72 -1.40
C LEU A 131 3.90 -16.81 -1.62
N ALA A 132 3.98 -17.87 -0.82
CA ALA A 132 2.99 -18.93 -0.87
C ALA A 132 1.60 -18.43 -0.53
N HIS A 133 0.63 -18.75 -1.39
CA HIS A 133 -0.78 -18.71 -0.99
C HIS A 133 -0.97 -19.61 0.23
N ASP A 134 -1.94 -19.28 1.05
CA ASP A 134 -2.24 -20.05 2.25
C ASP A 134 -2.50 -21.53 1.94
N LEU A 135 -1.57 -22.38 2.31
CA LEU A 135 -1.63 -23.82 2.08
C LEU A 135 -2.48 -24.59 3.10
N GLY A 136 -3.31 -23.90 3.88
CA GLY A 136 -4.08 -24.52 4.96
C GLY A 136 -3.21 -24.95 6.16
N ASN A 137 -3.75 -24.85 7.36
CA ASN A 137 -3.02 -25.04 8.62
C ASN A 137 -2.71 -26.51 9.00
N ASN A 138 -2.87 -27.48 8.10
CA ASN A 138 -2.83 -28.89 8.46
C ASN A 138 -1.48 -29.60 8.27
N ASP A 139 -0.49 -28.95 7.63
CA ASP A 139 0.86 -29.52 7.49
C ASP A 139 1.77 -29.02 8.61
N ASP A 140 2.67 -29.90 9.08
CA ASP A 140 3.77 -29.46 9.96
C ASP A 140 4.70 -28.48 9.18
N VAL A 141 5.40 -27.63 9.94
CA VAL A 141 6.20 -26.51 9.40
C VAL A 141 7.27 -27.01 8.41
N ASP A 142 7.90 -28.14 8.69
CA ASP A 142 9.01 -28.67 7.88
C ASP A 142 8.49 -29.26 6.56
N THR A 143 7.42 -30.04 6.63
CA THR A 143 6.73 -30.60 5.45
C THR A 143 6.19 -29.48 4.54
N ARG A 144 5.65 -28.42 5.15
CA ARG A 144 5.17 -27.25 4.45
C ARG A 144 6.32 -26.51 3.75
N ALA A 145 7.42 -26.24 4.46
CA ALA A 145 8.60 -25.59 3.90
C ALA A 145 9.23 -26.37 2.72
N ALA A 146 9.30 -27.70 2.82
CA ALA A 146 9.81 -28.54 1.76
C ALA A 146 8.92 -28.49 0.50
N LYS A 147 7.60 -28.61 0.65
CA LYS A 147 6.64 -28.50 -0.46
C LYS A 147 6.70 -27.13 -1.14
N LEU A 148 6.87 -26.05 -0.37
CA LEU A 148 7.02 -24.71 -0.90
C LEU A 148 8.30 -24.54 -1.71
N ALA A 149 9.41 -25.06 -1.20
CA ALA A 149 10.70 -24.98 -1.87
C ALA A 149 10.69 -25.70 -3.23
N GLU A 150 10.03 -26.87 -3.33
CA GLU A 150 9.85 -27.60 -4.59
C GLU A 150 9.08 -26.79 -5.64
N GLN A 151 8.20 -25.89 -5.22
CA GLN A 151 7.40 -25.02 -6.08
C GLN A 151 8.06 -23.64 -6.33
N GLY A 152 9.23 -23.39 -5.76
CA GLY A 152 9.86 -22.07 -5.79
C GLY A 152 9.14 -21.01 -4.96
N LEU A 153 8.28 -21.45 -4.02
CA LEU A 153 7.54 -20.57 -3.12
C LEU A 153 8.22 -20.45 -1.76
N VAL A 154 7.97 -19.34 -1.09
CA VAL A 154 8.53 -19.04 0.23
C VAL A 154 7.46 -18.53 1.18
N VAL A 155 7.77 -18.48 2.47
CA VAL A 155 6.96 -17.83 3.51
C VAL A 155 7.52 -16.44 3.81
N TRP A 156 6.68 -15.58 4.37
CA TRP A 156 7.09 -14.29 4.91
C TRP A 156 8.05 -14.46 6.12
N PRO A 157 9.11 -13.64 6.25
CA PRO A 157 9.49 -12.47 5.46
C PRO A 157 10.45 -12.78 4.30
N LYS A 158 10.69 -14.04 3.95
CA LYS A 158 11.63 -14.45 2.90
C LYS A 158 11.21 -13.99 1.50
N CYS A 159 9.92 -13.77 1.28
CA CYS A 159 9.43 -13.17 0.03
C CYS A 159 9.85 -11.72 -0.16
N GLY A 160 10.23 -11.01 0.91
CA GLY A 160 10.39 -9.56 0.93
C GLY A 160 9.05 -8.81 0.99
N GLU A 161 9.07 -7.63 1.63
CA GLU A 161 7.93 -6.71 1.74
C GLU A 161 8.42 -5.27 1.59
N ILE A 162 7.67 -4.44 0.86
CA ILE A 162 7.95 -3.03 0.63
C ILE A 162 6.68 -2.25 0.96
N ASP A 163 6.67 -1.56 2.10
CA ASP A 163 5.56 -0.72 2.54
C ASP A 163 5.78 0.70 2.03
N ILE A 164 5.09 1.03 0.92
CA ILE A 164 5.27 2.33 0.28
C ILE A 164 4.68 3.43 1.16
N CYS A 165 3.52 3.21 1.75
CA CYS A 165 2.96 4.13 2.74
C CYS A 165 1.98 3.40 3.66
N GLU A 166 2.14 3.65 4.97
CA GLU A 166 1.22 3.24 6.01
C GLU A 166 0.89 4.41 6.92
N MET A 167 -0.37 4.51 7.35
CA MET A 167 -0.85 5.53 8.28
C MET A 167 -1.67 4.91 9.42
N GLY A 168 -1.84 5.65 10.52
CA GLY A 168 -2.61 5.20 11.69
C GLY A 168 -1.78 4.60 12.82
N HIS A 169 -0.45 4.77 12.82
CA HIS A 169 0.41 4.27 13.89
C HIS A 169 0.10 4.94 15.24
N HIS A 170 0.12 4.14 16.32
CA HIS A 170 -0.20 4.60 17.68
C HIS A 170 0.56 5.88 18.10
N THR A 171 1.84 6.02 17.73
CA THR A 171 2.63 7.23 18.05
C THR A 171 2.02 8.49 17.43
N GLY A 172 1.50 8.43 16.20
CA GLY A 172 0.79 9.54 15.57
C GLY A 172 -0.48 9.90 16.31
N ILE A 173 -1.22 8.90 16.80
CA ILE A 173 -2.41 9.06 17.62
C ILE A 173 -2.07 9.73 18.96
N GLU A 174 -1.08 9.21 19.69
CA GLU A 174 -0.64 9.72 20.99
C GLU A 174 -0.16 11.18 20.93
N LEU A 175 0.52 11.55 19.82
CA LEU A 175 1.01 12.91 19.59
C LEU A 175 -0.04 13.85 18.99
N GLY A 176 -1.24 13.36 18.60
CA GLY A 176 -2.27 14.15 17.95
C GLY A 176 -1.89 14.64 16.55
N ILE A 177 -1.03 13.90 15.82
CA ILE A 177 -0.53 14.23 14.49
C ILE A 177 -0.78 13.11 13.47
N GLN A 178 -1.73 12.22 13.72
CA GLN A 178 -2.04 11.07 12.88
C GLN A 178 -2.41 11.44 11.44
N ASP A 179 -2.88 12.66 11.21
CA ASP A 179 -3.21 13.21 9.89
C ASP A 179 -1.98 13.44 9.00
N ARG A 180 -0.79 13.49 9.58
CA ARG A 180 0.49 13.79 8.91
C ARG A 180 1.62 12.82 9.27
N TYR A 181 1.37 11.84 10.14
CA TYR A 181 2.34 10.85 10.58
C TYR A 181 2.19 9.56 9.79
N PHE A 182 3.24 9.18 9.08
CA PHE A 182 3.25 8.02 8.18
C PHE A 182 4.64 7.40 8.11
N ASN A 183 4.75 6.18 7.59
CA ASN A 183 6.03 5.53 7.36
C ASN A 183 6.12 4.89 5.98
N GLY A 184 7.36 4.64 5.56
CA GLY A 184 7.74 3.63 4.62
C GLY A 184 8.58 2.57 5.33
N ALA A 185 8.49 1.30 4.91
CA ALA A 185 9.25 0.22 5.49
C ALA A 185 9.65 -0.85 4.46
N CYS A 186 10.62 -1.67 4.83
CA CYS A 186 10.93 -2.91 4.14
C CYS A 186 11.20 -4.00 5.17
N HIS A 187 10.72 -5.21 4.87
CA HIS A 187 10.88 -6.39 5.70
C HIS A 187 11.43 -7.55 4.87
N TRP A 188 12.42 -8.28 5.39
CA TRP A 188 13.07 -9.38 4.67
C TRP A 188 13.72 -10.38 5.65
N GLY A 189 14.30 -11.46 5.13
CA GLY A 189 15.09 -12.43 5.91
C GLY A 189 14.60 -13.85 5.75
N GLU A 190 15.40 -14.81 6.21
CA GLU A 190 15.15 -16.23 6.01
C GLU A 190 13.91 -16.76 6.77
N SER A 191 13.59 -16.15 7.92
CA SER A 191 12.43 -16.57 8.75
C SER A 191 11.97 -15.45 9.67
N PHE A 192 10.73 -15.55 10.15
CA PHE A 192 10.15 -14.62 11.14
C PHE A 192 10.91 -14.63 12.48
N ASN A 193 11.45 -15.77 12.90
CA ASN A 193 12.28 -15.94 14.11
C ASN A 193 11.72 -15.19 15.35
N ASN A 194 10.44 -15.39 15.66
CA ASN A 194 9.73 -14.72 16.77
C ASN A 194 9.84 -13.19 16.76
N GLY A 195 9.86 -12.58 15.58
CA GLY A 195 9.98 -11.13 15.41
C GLY A 195 11.42 -10.62 15.25
N ALA A 196 12.44 -11.48 15.40
CA ALA A 196 13.84 -11.13 15.18
C ALA A 196 14.26 -11.40 13.74
N TYR A 197 13.84 -10.54 12.82
CA TYR A 197 14.17 -10.60 11.39
C TYR A 197 14.66 -9.23 10.90
N PRO A 198 15.48 -9.18 9.84
CA PRO A 198 15.93 -7.92 9.27
C PRO A 198 14.77 -7.08 8.74
N ASN A 199 14.72 -5.83 9.13
CA ASN A 199 13.76 -4.85 8.64
C ASN A 199 14.34 -3.44 8.77
N TYR A 200 13.77 -2.51 8.01
CA TYR A 200 14.07 -1.10 8.14
C TYR A 200 12.81 -0.29 7.89
N GLY A 201 12.41 0.54 8.84
CA GLY A 201 11.28 1.44 8.75
C GLY A 201 11.70 2.88 9.03
N GLN A 202 11.08 3.83 8.37
CA GLN A 202 11.32 5.25 8.58
C GLN A 202 9.99 5.98 8.75
N PHE A 203 9.72 6.43 9.97
CA PHE A 203 8.58 7.26 10.29
C PHE A 203 8.85 8.73 9.95
N ASN A 204 7.83 9.41 9.45
CA ASN A 204 7.90 10.77 8.98
C ASN A 204 6.72 11.58 9.48
N THR A 205 6.93 12.90 9.64
CA THR A 205 5.87 13.86 9.89
C THR A 205 5.86 14.88 8.76
N SER A 206 4.80 14.88 7.97
CA SER A 206 4.60 15.87 6.92
C SER A 206 4.34 17.26 7.51
N LYS A 207 4.68 18.30 6.74
CA LYS A 207 4.35 19.71 7.07
C LYS A 207 2.86 20.02 6.88
N TYR A 208 2.14 19.19 6.14
CA TYR A 208 0.73 19.33 5.80
C TYR A 208 0.01 17.99 6.04
N PRO A 209 -1.32 17.98 6.20
CA PRO A 209 -2.09 16.73 6.28
C PRO A 209 -1.87 15.85 5.05
N VAL A 210 -1.82 14.53 5.25
CA VAL A 210 -1.68 13.50 4.22
C VAL A 210 -2.95 12.63 4.18
N GLN A 211 -3.98 13.04 4.91
CA GLN A 211 -5.30 12.39 4.98
C GLN A 211 -6.38 13.35 4.49
N GLY A 212 -7.43 12.81 3.91
CA GLY A 212 -8.60 13.56 3.44
C GLY A 212 -8.52 14.05 1.99
N ASP A 213 -7.34 14.39 1.50
CA ASP A 213 -7.08 14.82 0.13
C ASP A 213 -6.21 13.81 -0.63
N PHE A 214 -6.18 13.94 -1.96
CA PHE A 214 -5.32 13.11 -2.80
C PHE A 214 -3.86 13.53 -2.72
N HIS A 215 -3.00 12.55 -2.44
CA HIS A 215 -1.55 12.67 -2.47
C HIS A 215 -0.94 11.63 -3.41
N LEU A 216 0.22 11.96 -4.00
CA LEU A 216 0.96 11.06 -4.87
C LEU A 216 2.08 10.36 -4.08
N PHE A 217 1.96 9.06 -3.93
CA PHE A 217 3.00 8.20 -3.37
C PHE A 217 3.80 7.58 -4.51
N THR A 218 5.11 7.78 -4.49
CA THR A 218 6.00 7.29 -5.53
C THR A 218 7.09 6.40 -4.95
N LEU A 219 7.19 5.18 -5.43
CA LEU A 219 8.33 4.28 -5.23
C LEU A 219 9.24 4.36 -6.45
N ILE A 220 10.54 4.53 -6.24
CA ILE A 220 11.59 4.27 -7.24
C ILE A 220 12.44 3.12 -6.72
N TRP A 221 12.38 2.01 -7.43
CA TRP A 221 13.09 0.79 -7.10
C TRP A 221 14.06 0.43 -8.23
N THR A 222 15.34 0.36 -7.91
CA THR A 222 16.44 -0.01 -8.79
C THR A 222 17.17 -1.22 -8.22
N GLU A 223 18.15 -1.76 -8.94
CA GLU A 223 19.03 -2.82 -8.44
C GLU A 223 19.85 -2.42 -7.20
N ASP A 224 20.08 -1.11 -7.01
CA ASP A 224 20.91 -0.56 -5.95
C ASP A 224 20.11 0.05 -4.79
N THR A 225 18.84 0.42 -4.99
CA THR A 225 18.13 1.27 -4.04
C THR A 225 16.61 1.15 -4.16
N ILE A 226 15.93 1.18 -3.03
CA ILE A 226 14.51 1.51 -2.88
C ILE A 226 14.44 2.93 -2.32
N ALA A 227 13.65 3.83 -2.94
CA ALA A 227 13.40 5.18 -2.47
C ALA A 227 11.93 5.55 -2.65
N MET A 228 11.34 6.19 -1.63
CA MET A 228 9.91 6.54 -1.62
C MET A 228 9.75 8.04 -1.43
N TYR A 229 8.77 8.63 -2.13
CA TYR A 229 8.54 10.07 -2.19
C TYR A 229 7.06 10.40 -2.04
N LEU A 230 6.76 11.51 -1.40
CA LEU A 230 5.43 12.10 -1.28
C LEU A 230 5.34 13.33 -2.20
N ASP A 231 4.27 13.41 -3.02
CA ASP A 231 3.91 14.56 -3.86
C ASP A 231 5.03 15.06 -4.78
N ARG A 232 5.79 14.13 -5.35
CA ARG A 232 6.92 14.48 -6.22
C ARG A 232 6.49 15.15 -7.53
N ASP A 233 5.26 15.01 -7.95
CA ASP A 233 4.66 15.72 -9.08
C ASP A 233 4.55 17.23 -8.81
N GLN A 234 4.24 17.61 -7.57
CA GLN A 234 4.16 19.00 -7.12
C GLN A 234 5.52 19.53 -6.66
N TYR A 235 6.34 18.67 -6.07
CA TYR A 235 7.66 18.98 -5.51
C TYR A 235 8.75 18.10 -6.12
N PRO A 236 9.19 18.35 -7.38
CA PRO A 236 10.13 17.46 -8.10
C PRO A 236 11.46 17.20 -7.39
N ASP A 237 11.91 18.17 -6.59
CA ASP A 237 13.17 18.12 -5.86
C ASP A 237 13.01 17.65 -4.40
N VAL A 238 11.83 17.13 -4.02
CA VAL A 238 11.61 16.61 -2.67
C VAL A 238 12.56 15.44 -2.39
N ALA A 239 13.17 15.45 -1.20
CA ALA A 239 13.96 14.31 -0.74
C ALA A 239 13.06 13.09 -0.49
N PRO A 240 13.58 11.86 -0.67
CA PRO A 240 12.83 10.67 -0.31
C PRO A 240 12.52 10.69 1.20
N TYR A 241 11.31 10.28 1.57
CA TYR A 241 10.97 10.07 2.97
C TYR A 241 11.44 8.70 3.48
N PHE A 242 11.77 7.78 2.58
CA PHE A 242 12.37 6.49 2.88
C PHE A 242 13.45 6.18 1.83
N GLN A 243 14.56 5.62 2.28
CA GLN A 243 15.60 5.13 1.37
C GLN A 243 16.33 3.93 1.97
N LEU A 244 16.45 2.85 1.20
CA LEU A 244 17.16 1.62 1.56
C LEU A 244 18.17 1.25 0.45
N SER A 245 19.44 1.01 0.83
CA SER A 245 20.46 0.50 -0.10
C SER A 245 20.28 -1.01 -0.32
N LEU A 246 20.29 -1.43 -1.58
CA LEU A 246 20.22 -2.84 -1.99
C LEU A 246 21.58 -3.40 -2.47
N ARG A 247 22.68 -2.71 -2.20
CA ARG A 247 24.02 -3.11 -2.67
C ARG A 247 24.54 -4.35 -1.96
N GLY A 248 24.17 -4.56 -0.69
CA GLY A 248 24.46 -5.80 0.01
C GLY A 248 23.62 -6.95 -0.54
N LYS A 249 24.27 -8.04 -0.97
CA LYS A 249 23.64 -9.20 -1.64
C LYS A 249 23.76 -10.51 -0.86
N GLU A 250 24.42 -10.48 0.29
CA GLU A 250 24.56 -11.65 1.15
C GLU A 250 23.24 -12.00 1.84
N VAL A 251 23.11 -13.22 2.33
CA VAL A 251 21.94 -13.65 3.12
C VAL A 251 21.77 -12.71 4.34
N ASN A 252 20.54 -12.28 4.58
CA ASN A 252 20.11 -11.24 5.52
C ASN A 252 20.40 -9.79 5.10
N GLU A 253 21.09 -9.53 4.00
CA GLU A 253 21.17 -8.19 3.41
C GLU A 253 19.99 -7.93 2.45
N PRO A 254 19.47 -6.69 2.37
CA PRO A 254 18.23 -6.43 1.64
C PRO A 254 18.33 -6.75 0.15
N GLY A 255 19.46 -6.51 -0.50
CA GLY A 255 19.61 -6.81 -1.93
C GLY A 255 19.57 -8.29 -2.30
N HIS A 256 19.59 -9.20 -1.30
CA HIS A 256 19.35 -10.61 -1.50
C HIS A 256 17.87 -10.93 -1.74
N TYR A 257 16.97 -10.10 -1.21
CA TYR A 257 15.51 -10.36 -1.21
C TYR A 257 14.73 -9.45 -2.17
N PHE A 258 15.25 -8.26 -2.51
CA PHE A 258 14.56 -7.31 -3.39
C PHE A 258 15.13 -7.35 -4.81
N ASN A 259 15.06 -8.53 -5.48
CA ASN A 259 15.63 -8.79 -6.81
C ASN A 259 14.77 -9.75 -7.64
N HIS A 260 13.46 -9.76 -7.39
CA HIS A 260 12.49 -10.59 -8.11
C HIS A 260 11.14 -9.85 -8.19
N PRO A 261 10.13 -10.34 -8.94
CA PRO A 261 8.84 -9.68 -9.07
C PRO A 261 8.07 -9.59 -7.74
N PHE A 262 7.48 -8.41 -7.47
CA PHE A 262 6.57 -8.12 -6.36
C PHE A 262 5.18 -7.76 -6.88
N TYR A 263 4.14 -8.12 -6.15
CA TYR A 263 2.78 -7.72 -6.41
C TYR A 263 2.33 -6.58 -5.50
N LEU A 264 1.37 -5.79 -5.97
CA LEU A 264 0.80 -4.66 -5.24
C LEU A 264 -0.27 -5.12 -4.27
N VAL A 265 -0.35 -4.47 -3.11
CA VAL A 265 -1.39 -4.67 -2.10
C VAL A 265 -1.96 -3.33 -1.65
N LEU A 266 -3.27 -3.27 -1.50
CA LEU A 266 -4.01 -2.18 -0.88
C LEU A 266 -4.89 -2.74 0.21
N ASN A 267 -4.90 -2.12 1.38
CA ASN A 267 -5.84 -2.45 2.44
C ASN A 267 -6.24 -1.25 3.29
N LEU A 268 -7.35 -1.40 3.98
CA LEU A 268 -7.83 -0.51 5.03
C LEU A 268 -8.10 -1.37 6.28
N SER A 269 -7.06 -1.66 7.06
CA SER A 269 -7.18 -2.48 8.27
C SER A 269 -7.88 -1.71 9.40
N VAL A 270 -8.47 -2.45 10.33
CA VAL A 270 -9.10 -1.94 11.54
C VAL A 270 -8.46 -2.59 12.75
N GLY A 271 -7.92 -1.79 13.66
CA GLY A 271 -7.17 -2.28 14.82
C GLY A 271 -5.85 -2.95 14.43
N GLY A 272 -5.40 -3.88 15.25
CA GLY A 272 -4.12 -4.56 15.09
C GLY A 272 -2.99 -3.91 15.88
N PHE A 273 -1.76 -4.44 15.68
CA PHE A 273 -0.59 -3.97 16.43
C PHE A 273 -0.15 -2.54 16.05
N PHE A 274 -0.36 -2.11 14.84
CA PHE A 274 0.12 -0.80 14.35
C PHE A 274 -0.55 0.39 15.06
N PRO A 275 -1.90 0.43 15.21
CA PRO A 275 -2.58 1.44 16.04
C PRO A 275 -2.62 1.11 17.54
N ASP A 276 -1.98 0.03 18.00
CA ASP A 276 -2.03 -0.50 19.38
C ASP A 276 -3.45 -0.88 19.86
N MET A 277 -4.20 -1.48 18.95
CA MET A 277 -5.55 -2.02 19.18
C MET A 277 -5.69 -3.45 18.68
N PRO A 278 -4.80 -4.38 19.11
CA PRO A 278 -4.84 -5.75 18.62
C PRO A 278 -6.00 -6.53 19.26
N ALA A 279 -6.55 -7.51 18.54
CA ALA A 279 -7.38 -8.56 19.14
C ALA A 279 -6.60 -9.28 20.26
N ALA A 280 -7.33 -9.81 21.23
CA ALA A 280 -6.73 -10.53 22.37
C ALA A 280 -5.84 -11.70 21.94
N GLU A 281 -6.15 -12.31 20.80
CA GLU A 281 -5.38 -13.37 20.16
C GLU A 281 -4.97 -12.95 18.75
N LYS A 282 -3.87 -13.49 18.23
CA LYS A 282 -3.39 -13.16 16.87
C LYS A 282 -4.36 -13.64 15.77
N TYR A 283 -5.02 -14.78 15.99
CA TYR A 283 -5.94 -15.41 15.03
C TYR A 283 -7.22 -15.86 15.76
N PRO A 284 -8.04 -14.94 16.26
CA PRO A 284 -9.24 -15.31 16.99
C PRO A 284 -10.30 -15.89 16.04
N GLU A 285 -11.02 -16.90 16.51
CA GLU A 285 -12.16 -17.43 15.76
C GLU A 285 -13.30 -16.40 15.68
N VAL A 286 -13.56 -15.72 16.79
CA VAL A 286 -14.62 -14.71 16.93
C VAL A 286 -14.06 -13.46 17.59
N ILE A 287 -14.43 -12.28 17.09
CA ILE A 287 -14.26 -11.00 17.79
C ILE A 287 -15.67 -10.39 17.94
N PRO A 288 -16.19 -10.29 19.17
CA PRO A 288 -17.49 -9.71 19.40
C PRO A 288 -17.47 -8.17 19.30
N SER A 289 -18.66 -7.56 19.17
CA SER A 289 -18.79 -6.09 19.08
C SER A 289 -18.46 -5.35 20.39
N ASP A 290 -18.41 -6.05 21.50
CA ASP A 290 -17.98 -5.54 22.81
C ASP A 290 -16.50 -5.88 23.14
N ASP A 291 -15.72 -6.34 22.18
CA ASP A 291 -14.28 -6.56 22.33
C ASP A 291 -13.58 -5.28 22.80
N PRO A 292 -12.74 -5.34 23.86
CA PRO A 292 -12.09 -4.15 24.42
C PRO A 292 -11.23 -3.37 23.43
N SER A 293 -10.61 -4.03 22.45
CA SER A 293 -9.82 -3.36 21.43
C SER A 293 -10.72 -2.71 20.39
N PHE A 294 -11.85 -3.37 20.01
CA PHE A 294 -12.82 -2.80 19.10
C PHE A 294 -13.54 -1.58 19.68
N LEU A 295 -13.80 -1.56 20.98
CA LEU A 295 -14.41 -0.42 21.66
C LEU A 295 -13.52 0.84 21.65
N LYS A 296 -12.20 0.69 21.45
CA LYS A 296 -11.27 1.82 21.28
C LYS A 296 -11.28 2.39 19.86
N VAL A 297 -11.80 1.67 18.87
CA VAL A 297 -11.87 2.13 17.49
C VAL A 297 -12.92 3.20 17.35
N THR A 298 -12.53 4.47 17.36
CA THR A 298 -13.43 5.62 17.19
C THR A 298 -13.54 6.07 15.74
N ALA A 299 -12.66 5.60 14.88
CA ALA A 299 -12.61 5.96 13.46
C ALA A 299 -13.85 5.49 12.67
N LEU A 300 -14.48 4.38 13.09
CA LEU A 300 -15.67 3.85 12.43
C LEU A 300 -16.93 4.40 13.09
N PRO A 301 -17.81 5.12 12.34
CA PRO A 301 -19.09 5.63 12.87
C PRO A 301 -19.98 4.52 13.45
N GLU A 302 -20.64 4.82 14.58
CA GLU A 302 -21.53 3.88 15.26
C GLU A 302 -22.79 3.51 14.46
N ASP A 303 -23.22 4.41 13.56
CA ASP A 303 -24.37 4.18 12.68
C ASP A 303 -24.06 3.28 11.47
N GLY A 304 -22.81 2.78 11.37
CA GLY A 304 -22.36 1.91 10.27
C GLY A 304 -22.06 2.65 8.97
N THR A 305 -22.05 3.99 8.95
CA THR A 305 -21.63 4.76 7.78
C THR A 305 -20.19 4.38 7.40
N PRO A 306 -19.92 3.96 6.14
CA PRO A 306 -18.58 3.55 5.75
C PRO A 306 -17.56 4.69 5.77
N VAL A 307 -16.37 4.41 6.28
CA VAL A 307 -15.17 5.23 6.06
C VAL A 307 -14.48 4.73 4.80
N LYS A 308 -14.03 5.65 3.93
CA LYS A 308 -13.59 5.34 2.58
C LYS A 308 -12.15 5.78 2.33
N MET A 309 -11.34 4.87 1.78
CA MET A 309 -10.05 5.14 1.16
C MET A 309 -10.26 5.16 -0.35
N TYR A 310 -9.87 6.25 -1.01
CA TYR A 310 -10.01 6.41 -2.45
C TYR A 310 -8.65 6.26 -3.13
N VAL A 311 -8.60 5.49 -4.21
CA VAL A 311 -7.42 5.35 -5.08
C VAL A 311 -7.82 5.78 -6.49
N ASP A 312 -7.27 6.90 -6.95
CA ASP A 312 -7.56 7.48 -8.27
C ASP A 312 -6.91 6.65 -9.38
N TYR A 313 -5.62 6.35 -9.22
CA TYR A 313 -4.90 5.47 -10.13
C TYR A 313 -3.69 4.80 -9.47
N ILE A 314 -3.23 3.71 -10.11
CA ILE A 314 -1.90 3.15 -9.90
C ILE A 314 -1.22 3.00 -11.27
N ARG A 315 0.03 3.46 -11.37
CA ARG A 315 0.83 3.46 -12.59
C ARG A 315 2.22 2.89 -12.35
N VAL A 316 2.65 2.01 -13.23
CA VAL A 316 3.97 1.38 -13.19
C VAL A 316 4.77 1.78 -14.44
N TYR A 317 6.00 2.19 -14.21
CA TYR A 317 6.89 2.66 -15.26
C TYR A 317 8.22 1.91 -15.22
N LYS A 318 8.81 1.70 -16.38
CA LYS A 318 10.19 1.26 -16.55
C LYS A 318 11.07 2.40 -17.03
N LYS A 319 12.33 2.39 -16.62
CA LYS A 319 13.32 3.32 -17.15
C LYS A 319 13.54 3.02 -18.63
N ARG A 320 13.59 4.06 -19.47
CA ARG A 320 13.96 3.89 -20.88
C ARG A 320 15.43 3.51 -20.94
N GLY A 321 15.76 2.47 -21.71
CA GLY A 321 17.13 2.06 -21.99
C GLY A 321 17.86 3.08 -22.88
#